data_ada663ea13775c987303ddbe6620aea0
#
_entry.id   ada663ea13775c987303ddbe6620aea0
#
_cell.length_a   1.000
_cell.length_b   1.000
_cell.length_c   1.000
_cell.angle_alpha   90.00
_cell.angle_beta   90.00
_cell.angle_gamma   90.00
#
_symmetry.space_group_name_H-M   'P 1'
#
loop_
_entity.id
_entity.type
_entity.pdbx_description
1 polymer ?
#
loop_
_entity_poly.entity_id
_entity_poly.type
_entity_poly.pdbx_seq_one_letter_code
_entity_poly.pdbx_strand_id
1 'polypeptide(L)'
;KIKNVEDPTDDQDAVTLVFLLEKLSYLRDQIDALQSSGNITDQDGNTYNIITYCDQVWTVQNAQMSTYRDGTPIPEVSDNVEWSSLTTGAWKYTTHGSTPEKLYNWYAVMGIHDTDPNTPNKEFAPEGWHVPSDAEWTTFENCLIANGYNYDGTFTEDKIAKAIASTSGWVETQDYPGSPGYDQSTNNSSGFNIYPFGTISVDGVPINGASNSVLWSSTEADSENSIRRILHWGTQS
;
A
#
# COMPACT_ATOMS: atom_id res chain seq x y z
N LYS A 1 -31.38 -11.10 36.14
CA LYS A 1 -30.60 -11.87 35.15
C LYS A 1 -31.56 -12.87 34.54
N ILE A 2 -31.96 -12.68 33.26
CA ILE A 2 -32.83 -13.61 32.52
C ILE A 2 -31.96 -14.84 32.23
N LYS A 3 -32.42 -16.02 32.59
CA LYS A 3 -31.74 -17.29 32.31
C LYS A 3 -32.56 -18.09 31.33
N ASN A 4 -31.90 -18.82 30.43
CA ASN A 4 -32.49 -19.70 29.42
C ASN A 4 -33.43 -18.99 28.42
N VAL A 5 -32.98 -17.91 27.85
CA VAL A 5 -33.61 -17.33 26.65
C VAL A 5 -33.05 -18.09 25.46
N GLU A 6 -33.93 -18.74 24.71
CA GLU A 6 -33.59 -19.38 23.42
C GLU A 6 -33.27 -18.34 22.38
N ASP A 7 -32.56 -18.73 21.31
CA ASP A 7 -32.30 -17.84 20.17
C ASP A 7 -33.64 -17.44 19.54
N PRO A 8 -33.75 -16.18 19.07
CA PRO A 8 -35.00 -15.66 18.53
C PRO A 8 -35.45 -16.45 17.31
N THR A 9 -36.74 -16.80 17.29
CA THR A 9 -37.37 -17.51 16.18
C THR A 9 -38.31 -16.62 15.39
N ASP A 10 -38.66 -15.46 15.93
CA ASP A 10 -39.42 -14.42 15.21
C ASP A 10 -38.96 -13.00 15.64
N ASP A 11 -39.45 -11.95 14.95
CA ASP A 11 -39.05 -10.55 15.15
C ASP A 11 -39.44 -9.97 16.53
N GLN A 12 -40.23 -10.68 17.32
CA GLN A 12 -40.71 -10.24 18.64
C GLN A 12 -39.94 -10.90 19.80
N ASP A 13 -39.09 -11.88 19.50
CA ASP A 13 -38.31 -12.60 20.50
C ASP A 13 -37.19 -11.74 21.09
N ALA A 14 -36.88 -12.01 22.37
CA ALA A 14 -35.74 -11.38 23.02
C ALA A 14 -34.44 -11.89 22.44
N VAL A 15 -33.62 -10.99 21.94
CA VAL A 15 -32.31 -11.32 21.35
C VAL A 15 -31.32 -11.65 22.45
N THR A 16 -30.72 -12.83 22.42
CA THR A 16 -29.63 -13.19 23.30
C THR A 16 -28.34 -12.49 22.86
N LEU A 17 -27.44 -12.19 23.81
CA LEU A 17 -26.14 -11.60 23.49
C LEU A 17 -25.32 -12.53 22.58
N VAL A 18 -25.41 -13.84 22.78
CA VAL A 18 -24.71 -14.84 21.94
C VAL A 18 -25.21 -14.78 20.52
N PHE A 19 -26.53 -14.82 20.29
CA PHE A 19 -27.12 -14.72 18.94
C PHE A 19 -26.71 -13.41 18.26
N LEU A 20 -26.72 -12.28 18.98
CA LEU A 20 -26.32 -10.99 18.43
C LEU A 20 -24.83 -10.99 18.00
N LEU A 21 -23.95 -11.54 18.86
CA LEU A 21 -22.52 -11.64 18.56
C LEU A 21 -22.25 -12.54 17.35
N GLU A 22 -22.95 -13.68 17.23
CA GLU A 22 -22.84 -14.57 16.07
C GLU A 22 -23.30 -13.88 14.78
N LYS A 23 -24.41 -13.12 14.83
CA LYS A 23 -24.89 -12.36 13.67
C LYS A 23 -23.94 -11.22 13.29
N LEU A 24 -23.35 -10.53 14.26
CA LEU A 24 -22.35 -9.50 14.00
C LEU A 24 -21.07 -10.10 13.38
N SER A 25 -20.61 -11.25 13.88
CA SER A 25 -19.49 -11.98 13.28
C SER A 25 -19.81 -12.38 11.83
N TYR A 26 -20.95 -13.00 11.58
CA TYR A 26 -21.38 -13.38 10.25
C TYR A 26 -21.45 -12.18 9.27
N LEU A 27 -22.02 -11.05 9.72
CA LEU A 27 -22.10 -9.84 8.88
C LEU A 27 -20.70 -9.25 8.62
N ARG A 28 -19.80 -9.30 9.61
CA ARG A 28 -18.41 -8.91 9.43
C ARG A 28 -17.73 -9.76 8.36
N ASP A 29 -17.86 -11.10 8.47
CA ASP A 29 -17.32 -12.03 7.48
C ASP A 29 -17.87 -11.78 6.06
N GLN A 30 -19.16 -11.41 5.94
CA GLN A 30 -19.74 -11.05 4.64
C GLN A 30 -19.21 -9.73 4.10
N ILE A 31 -19.00 -8.73 4.97
CA ILE A 31 -18.39 -7.44 4.61
C ILE A 31 -16.94 -7.66 4.17
N ASP A 32 -16.17 -8.42 4.94
CA ASP A 32 -14.78 -8.75 4.64
C ASP A 32 -14.67 -9.52 3.31
N ALA A 33 -15.58 -10.46 3.05
CA ALA A 33 -15.63 -11.19 1.77
C ALA A 33 -15.97 -10.28 0.57
N LEU A 34 -16.86 -9.31 0.75
CA LEU A 34 -17.18 -8.31 -0.28
C LEU A 34 -16.03 -7.33 -0.51
N GLN A 35 -15.32 -6.97 0.53
CA GLN A 35 -14.15 -6.08 0.45
C GLN A 35 -12.91 -6.79 -0.10
N SER A 36 -12.72 -8.09 0.21
CA SER A 36 -11.54 -8.87 -0.20
C SER A 36 -11.59 -9.38 -1.65
N SER A 37 -12.74 -9.31 -2.32
CA SER A 37 -12.92 -9.79 -3.71
C SER A 37 -13.22 -8.70 -4.72
N GLY A 38 -13.13 -7.43 -4.31
CA GLY A 38 -13.42 -6.28 -5.15
C GLY A 38 -12.20 -5.76 -5.90
N ASN A 39 -12.47 -4.84 -6.79
CA ASN A 39 -11.48 -3.95 -7.37
C ASN A 39 -11.99 -2.52 -7.32
N ILE A 40 -11.08 -1.56 -7.41
CA ILE A 40 -11.43 -0.16 -7.58
C ILE A 40 -10.92 0.33 -8.93
N THR A 41 -11.53 1.40 -9.42
CA THR A 41 -11.10 2.07 -10.66
C THR A 41 -10.81 3.52 -10.33
N ASP A 42 -9.66 4.01 -10.81
CA ASP A 42 -9.29 5.42 -10.64
C ASP A 42 -9.95 6.31 -11.72
N GLN A 43 -9.70 7.61 -11.62
CA GLN A 43 -10.23 8.63 -12.53
C GLN A 43 -9.77 8.48 -13.98
N ASP A 44 -8.65 7.78 -14.22
CA ASP A 44 -8.09 7.51 -15.56
C ASP A 44 -8.56 6.16 -16.13
N GLY A 45 -9.36 5.39 -15.37
CA GLY A 45 -9.88 4.08 -15.76
C GLY A 45 -8.96 2.90 -15.45
N ASN A 46 -7.86 3.08 -14.72
CA ASN A 46 -7.03 1.97 -14.27
C ASN A 46 -7.73 1.23 -13.13
N THR A 47 -7.60 -0.11 -13.14
CA THR A 47 -8.26 -0.98 -12.16
C THR A 47 -7.23 -1.62 -11.24
N TYR A 48 -7.52 -1.61 -9.94
CA TYR A 48 -6.66 -2.13 -8.88
C TYR A 48 -7.42 -3.18 -8.08
N ASN A 49 -6.83 -4.34 -7.89
CA ASN A 49 -7.33 -5.33 -6.93
C ASN A 49 -7.15 -4.77 -5.51
N ILE A 50 -8.08 -5.13 -4.63
CA ILE A 50 -8.00 -4.75 -3.22
C ILE A 50 -7.83 -5.97 -2.32
N ILE A 51 -7.20 -5.75 -1.18
CA ILE A 51 -7.00 -6.75 -0.13
C ILE A 51 -7.21 -6.11 1.23
N THR A 52 -7.80 -6.88 2.16
CA THR A 52 -8.09 -6.41 3.51
C THR A 52 -7.07 -6.98 4.49
N TYR A 53 -6.51 -6.12 5.34
CA TYR A 53 -5.67 -6.49 6.47
C TYR A 53 -6.23 -5.87 7.74
N CYS A 54 -6.73 -6.70 8.66
CA CYS A 54 -7.46 -6.24 9.83
C CYS A 54 -8.60 -5.28 9.44
N ASP A 55 -8.54 -4.03 9.84
CA ASP A 55 -9.58 -3.03 9.55
C ASP A 55 -9.21 -2.09 8.38
N GLN A 56 -8.14 -2.39 7.61
CA GLN A 56 -7.66 -1.57 6.50
C GLN A 56 -7.84 -2.29 5.17
N VAL A 57 -8.23 -1.55 4.14
CA VAL A 57 -8.31 -2.04 2.75
C VAL A 57 -7.23 -1.36 1.93
N TRP A 58 -6.43 -2.15 1.22
CA TRP A 58 -5.29 -1.70 0.44
C TRP A 58 -5.42 -2.09 -1.03
N THR A 59 -4.86 -1.29 -1.93
CA THR A 59 -4.64 -1.70 -3.32
C THR A 59 -3.43 -2.62 -3.41
N VAL A 60 -3.50 -3.65 -4.25
CA VAL A 60 -2.38 -4.58 -4.49
C VAL A 60 -1.40 -4.01 -5.52
N GLN A 61 -1.91 -3.31 -6.53
CA GLN A 61 -1.09 -2.69 -7.57
C GLN A 61 -0.71 -1.26 -7.17
N ASN A 62 0.45 -0.83 -7.66
CA ASN A 62 0.88 0.56 -7.55
C ASN A 62 -0.04 1.50 -8.36
N ALA A 63 -0.10 2.75 -7.94
CA ALA A 63 -0.80 3.82 -8.62
C ALA A 63 -0.33 4.00 -10.07
N GLN A 64 -1.28 4.15 -11.01
CA GLN A 64 -1.02 4.36 -12.44
C GLN A 64 -1.67 5.65 -12.98
N MET A 65 -2.15 6.53 -12.10
CA MET A 65 -2.84 7.74 -12.47
C MET A 65 -1.94 8.70 -13.25
N SER A 66 -2.51 9.35 -14.25
CA SER A 66 -1.92 10.48 -14.99
C SER A 66 -2.61 11.80 -14.67
N THR A 67 -3.69 11.73 -13.88
CA THR A 67 -4.45 12.90 -13.42
C THR A 67 -4.70 12.81 -11.91
N TYR A 68 -4.89 13.96 -11.30
CA TYR A 68 -5.51 14.07 -9.98
C TYR A 68 -7.00 13.73 -10.04
N ARG A 69 -7.65 13.50 -8.90
CA ARG A 69 -9.07 13.11 -8.81
C ARG A 69 -10.02 14.04 -9.58
N ASP A 70 -9.70 15.31 -9.68
CA ASP A 70 -10.50 16.31 -10.40
C ASP A 70 -10.20 16.39 -11.91
N GLY A 71 -9.34 15.51 -12.43
CA GLY A 71 -8.92 15.47 -13.83
C GLY A 71 -7.75 16.40 -14.18
N THR A 72 -7.19 17.15 -13.20
CA THR A 72 -5.99 17.96 -13.44
C THR A 72 -4.81 17.06 -13.79
N PRO A 73 -4.07 17.29 -14.90
CA PRO A 73 -2.97 16.42 -15.30
C PRO A 73 -1.81 16.41 -14.29
N ILE A 74 -1.22 15.23 -14.08
CA ILE A 74 0.08 15.04 -13.43
C ILE A 74 1.07 14.82 -14.58
N PRO A 75 2.03 15.73 -14.84
CA PRO A 75 2.91 15.63 -16.01
C PRO A 75 3.89 14.45 -15.93
N GLU A 76 4.14 13.84 -17.07
CA GLU A 76 5.30 12.95 -17.25
C GLU A 76 6.54 13.81 -17.48
N VAL A 77 7.60 13.60 -16.68
CA VAL A 77 8.88 14.29 -16.81
C VAL A 77 9.98 13.26 -17.01
N SER A 78 10.37 13.00 -18.25
CA SER A 78 11.41 12.04 -18.62
C SER A 78 12.83 12.61 -18.55
N ASP A 79 13.01 13.92 -18.71
CA ASP A 79 14.32 14.58 -18.60
C ASP A 79 14.80 14.61 -17.15
N ASN A 80 16.05 14.23 -16.92
CA ASN A 80 16.62 14.14 -15.59
C ASN A 80 16.91 15.50 -14.95
N VAL A 81 17.33 16.48 -15.75
CA VAL A 81 17.64 17.83 -15.26
C VAL A 81 16.36 18.56 -14.88
N GLU A 82 15.32 18.42 -15.72
CA GLU A 82 14.00 18.95 -15.41
C GLU A 82 13.46 18.31 -14.13
N TRP A 83 13.51 16.97 -14.01
CA TRP A 83 13.07 16.26 -12.81
C TRP A 83 13.74 16.78 -11.53
N SER A 84 15.05 17.01 -11.55
CA SER A 84 15.82 17.46 -10.38
C SER A 84 15.46 18.86 -9.88
N SER A 85 14.80 19.66 -10.73
CA SER A 85 14.39 21.02 -10.41
C SER A 85 12.90 21.16 -10.09
N LEU A 86 12.14 20.07 -10.11
CA LEU A 86 10.70 20.10 -9.86
C LEU A 86 10.36 20.54 -8.43
N THR A 87 9.36 21.41 -8.34
CA THR A 87 8.70 21.82 -7.10
C THR A 87 7.20 21.50 -7.14
N THR A 88 6.76 20.80 -8.19
CA THR A 88 5.37 20.39 -8.42
C THR A 88 5.29 18.93 -8.75
N GLY A 89 4.07 18.38 -8.70
CA GLY A 89 3.81 16.96 -8.96
C GLY A 89 4.17 16.51 -10.36
N ALA A 90 4.88 15.38 -10.43
CA ALA A 90 5.23 14.72 -11.67
C ALA A 90 5.41 13.21 -11.47
N TRP A 91 5.40 12.48 -12.57
CA TRP A 91 5.75 11.06 -12.59
C TRP A 91 6.71 10.75 -13.74
N LYS A 92 7.38 9.61 -13.63
CA LYS A 92 8.34 9.09 -14.58
C LYS A 92 8.29 7.57 -14.59
N TYR A 93 8.51 6.95 -15.75
CA TYR A 93 8.61 5.49 -15.79
C TYR A 93 9.92 4.98 -15.20
N THR A 94 9.82 3.86 -14.45
CA THR A 94 11.01 3.08 -14.08
C THR A 94 11.54 2.32 -15.30
N THR A 95 12.84 2.03 -15.28
CA THR A 95 13.51 1.20 -16.30
C THR A 95 13.67 -0.26 -15.86
N HIS A 96 13.18 -0.62 -14.66
CA HIS A 96 13.26 -1.96 -14.13
C HIS A 96 11.92 -2.69 -14.23
N GLY A 97 11.99 -3.97 -14.58
CA GLY A 97 10.80 -4.82 -14.79
C GLY A 97 10.43 -4.99 -16.26
N SER A 98 9.55 -5.93 -16.53
CA SER A 98 9.05 -6.24 -17.88
C SER A 98 7.94 -5.28 -18.35
N THR A 99 7.29 -4.61 -17.41
CA THR A 99 6.21 -3.65 -17.65
C THR A 99 6.63 -2.30 -17.08
N PRO A 100 6.50 -1.22 -17.88
CA PRO A 100 6.75 0.12 -17.36
C PRO A 100 5.83 0.42 -16.16
N GLU A 101 6.41 1.00 -15.10
CA GLU A 101 5.71 1.39 -13.89
C GLU A 101 5.95 2.86 -13.61
N LYS A 102 4.93 3.59 -13.17
CA LYS A 102 5.05 5.00 -12.81
C LYS A 102 5.62 5.17 -11.41
N LEU A 103 6.67 5.97 -11.31
CA LEU A 103 7.20 6.46 -10.04
C LEU A 103 6.88 7.95 -9.92
N TYR A 104 6.22 8.33 -8.83
CA TYR A 104 5.78 9.70 -8.56
C TYR A 104 6.74 10.39 -7.61
N ASN A 105 6.96 11.69 -7.82
CA ASN A 105 7.63 12.49 -6.82
C ASN A 105 6.69 12.80 -5.64
N TRP A 106 7.26 13.28 -4.53
CA TRP A 106 6.49 13.64 -3.34
C TRP A 106 5.42 14.69 -3.61
N TYR A 107 5.72 15.65 -4.45
CA TYR A 107 4.76 16.71 -4.78
C TYR A 107 3.49 16.19 -5.45
N ALA A 108 3.61 15.17 -6.32
CA ALA A 108 2.44 14.53 -6.91
C ALA A 108 1.57 13.86 -5.86
N VAL A 109 2.20 13.11 -4.94
CA VAL A 109 1.51 12.39 -3.86
C VAL A 109 0.76 13.36 -2.94
N MET A 110 1.31 14.54 -2.69
CA MET A 110 0.71 15.60 -1.87
C MET A 110 -0.23 16.53 -2.64
N GLY A 111 -0.39 16.32 -3.95
CA GLY A 111 -1.28 17.13 -4.78
C GLY A 111 -0.80 18.54 -5.08
N ILE A 112 0.49 18.81 -4.90
CA ILE A 112 1.10 20.11 -5.20
C ILE A 112 1.28 20.20 -6.72
N HIS A 113 0.36 20.89 -7.40
CA HIS A 113 0.27 20.89 -8.85
C HIS A 113 0.71 22.21 -9.50
N ASP A 114 0.93 23.26 -8.73
CA ASP A 114 1.48 24.54 -9.17
C ASP A 114 2.42 25.14 -8.12
N THR A 115 2.99 26.30 -8.41
CA THR A 115 3.98 26.98 -7.57
C THR A 115 3.37 28.04 -6.63
N ASP A 116 2.05 28.27 -6.67
CA ASP A 116 1.38 29.19 -5.75
C ASP A 116 1.05 28.46 -4.43
N PRO A 117 1.68 28.81 -3.31
CA PRO A 117 1.45 28.14 -2.04
C PRO A 117 0.02 28.37 -1.47
N ASN A 118 -0.76 29.24 -2.07
CA ASN A 118 -2.15 29.49 -1.67
C ASN A 118 -3.15 28.63 -2.47
N THR A 119 -2.71 27.99 -3.55
CA THR A 119 -3.57 27.07 -4.30
C THR A 119 -3.78 25.80 -3.49
N PRO A 120 -5.03 25.36 -3.26
CA PRO A 120 -5.30 24.12 -2.54
C PRO A 120 -4.70 22.91 -3.26
N ASN A 121 -4.07 22.01 -2.49
CA ASN A 121 -3.57 20.73 -3.01
C ASN A 121 -4.70 19.92 -3.63
N LYS A 122 -4.35 19.14 -4.66
CA LYS A 122 -5.26 18.23 -5.33
C LYS A 122 -5.27 16.86 -4.64
N GLU A 123 -6.39 16.17 -4.72
CA GLU A 123 -6.47 14.79 -4.24
C GLU A 123 -5.81 13.84 -5.25
N PHE A 124 -4.79 13.11 -4.81
CA PHE A 124 -4.07 12.16 -5.65
C PHE A 124 -4.86 10.85 -5.83
N ALA A 125 -5.31 10.25 -4.73
CA ALA A 125 -5.99 8.95 -4.75
C ALA A 125 -7.43 9.05 -5.29
N PRO A 126 -8.00 7.95 -5.83
CA PRO A 126 -9.39 7.89 -6.30
C PRO A 126 -10.41 8.25 -5.22
N GLU A 127 -11.65 8.48 -5.63
CA GLU A 127 -12.76 8.77 -4.70
C GLU A 127 -12.91 7.67 -3.65
N GLY A 128 -13.02 8.05 -2.38
CA GLY A 128 -13.09 7.14 -1.24
C GLY A 128 -11.74 6.55 -0.79
N TRP A 129 -10.64 6.89 -1.45
CA TRP A 129 -9.28 6.42 -1.15
C TRP A 129 -8.35 7.59 -0.83
N HIS A 130 -7.25 7.29 -0.16
CA HIS A 130 -6.20 8.25 0.15
C HIS A 130 -4.82 7.58 0.11
N VAL A 131 -3.76 8.38 0.04
CA VAL A 131 -2.39 7.90 0.24
C VAL A 131 -2.20 7.59 1.72
N PRO A 132 -1.72 6.40 2.10
CA PRO A 132 -1.63 6.02 3.50
C PRO A 132 -0.68 6.93 4.28
N SER A 133 -1.07 7.28 5.50
CA SER A 133 -0.21 7.95 6.47
C SER A 133 0.82 6.99 7.07
N ASP A 134 1.83 7.52 7.75
CA ASP A 134 2.80 6.73 8.50
C ASP A 134 2.15 5.86 9.58
N ALA A 135 1.12 6.38 10.24
CA ALA A 135 0.35 5.63 11.24
C ALA A 135 -0.44 4.45 10.63
N GLU A 136 -0.97 4.62 9.42
CA GLU A 136 -1.66 3.54 8.69
C GLU A 136 -0.71 2.46 8.21
N TRP A 137 0.48 2.83 7.72
CA TRP A 137 1.55 1.88 7.44
C TRP A 137 1.95 1.08 8.69
N THR A 138 2.15 1.75 9.82
CA THR A 138 2.47 1.08 11.09
C THR A 138 1.33 0.15 11.54
N THR A 139 0.07 0.52 11.33
CA THR A 139 -1.09 -0.35 11.62
C THR A 139 -1.10 -1.58 10.73
N PHE A 140 -0.83 -1.42 9.44
CA PHE A 140 -0.68 -2.52 8.48
C PHE A 140 0.44 -3.49 8.88
N GLU A 141 1.64 -2.98 9.17
CA GLU A 141 2.79 -3.75 9.62
C GLU A 141 2.47 -4.56 10.88
N ASN A 142 1.89 -3.91 11.90
CA ASN A 142 1.48 -4.56 13.14
C ASN A 142 0.39 -5.63 12.92
N CYS A 143 -0.55 -5.39 12.01
CA CYS A 143 -1.56 -6.38 11.65
C CYS A 143 -0.91 -7.64 11.06
N LEU A 144 0.03 -7.50 10.15
CA LEU A 144 0.73 -8.64 9.56
C LEU A 144 1.54 -9.42 10.61
N ILE A 145 2.28 -8.72 11.48
CA ILE A 145 3.04 -9.33 12.57
C ILE A 145 2.11 -10.14 13.50
N ALA A 146 1.00 -9.54 13.93
CA ALA A 146 0.04 -10.17 14.82
C ALA A 146 -0.66 -11.39 14.20
N ASN A 147 -0.74 -11.45 12.86
CA ASN A 147 -1.32 -12.58 12.12
C ASN A 147 -0.27 -13.61 11.65
N GLY A 148 0.98 -13.54 12.14
CA GLY A 148 2.00 -14.57 11.92
C GLY A 148 2.68 -14.51 10.55
N TYR A 149 2.72 -13.34 9.90
CA TYR A 149 3.40 -13.13 8.62
C TYR A 149 4.92 -12.92 8.74
N ASN A 150 5.49 -12.88 9.93
CA ASN A 150 6.94 -12.92 10.11
C ASN A 150 7.52 -14.20 9.50
N TYR A 151 8.61 -14.11 8.75
CA TYR A 151 9.20 -15.26 8.04
C TYR A 151 9.61 -16.41 8.96
N ASP A 152 9.89 -16.12 10.23
CA ASP A 152 10.30 -17.08 11.26
C ASP A 152 9.14 -17.55 12.16
N GLY A 153 7.90 -17.15 11.84
CA GLY A 153 6.69 -17.50 12.57
C GLY A 153 6.56 -16.83 13.94
N THR A 154 7.41 -15.84 14.26
CA THR A 154 7.26 -15.04 15.48
C THR A 154 6.17 -13.97 15.35
N PHE A 155 5.70 -13.47 16.50
CA PHE A 155 4.67 -12.43 16.58
C PHE A 155 5.23 -11.11 17.15
N THR A 156 6.53 -10.99 17.16
CA THR A 156 7.26 -9.83 17.70
C THR A 156 8.32 -9.41 16.70
N GLU A 157 8.71 -8.13 16.77
CA GLU A 157 9.61 -7.49 15.83
C GLU A 157 9.06 -7.47 14.39
N ASP A 158 9.56 -6.58 13.58
CA ASP A 158 9.20 -6.50 12.18
C ASP A 158 10.11 -7.42 11.35
N LYS A 159 9.53 -8.49 10.78
CA LYS A 159 10.18 -9.48 9.92
C LYS A 159 9.27 -9.89 8.76
N ILE A 160 8.41 -8.96 8.32
CA ILE A 160 7.38 -9.22 7.31
C ILE A 160 7.86 -9.01 5.87
N ALA A 161 9.09 -8.53 5.66
CA ALA A 161 9.59 -8.14 4.34
C ALA A 161 9.31 -9.20 3.26
N LYS A 162 9.57 -10.46 3.58
CA LYS A 162 9.33 -11.59 2.68
C LYS A 162 7.84 -11.82 2.38
N ALA A 163 6.98 -11.61 3.37
CA ALA A 163 5.55 -11.82 3.23
C ALA A 163 4.88 -10.81 2.30
N ILE A 164 5.40 -9.59 2.21
CA ILE A 164 4.85 -8.51 1.37
C ILE A 164 5.54 -8.36 0.01
N ALA A 165 6.71 -8.98 -0.18
CA ALA A 165 7.50 -8.92 -1.41
C ALA A 165 6.92 -9.81 -2.53
N SER A 166 7.10 -9.42 -3.79
CA SER A 166 6.81 -10.27 -4.95
C SER A 166 7.68 -11.52 -5.00
N THR A 167 7.20 -12.56 -5.66
CA THR A 167 7.89 -13.85 -5.82
C THR A 167 9.01 -13.81 -6.86
N SER A 168 9.33 -12.66 -7.41
CA SER A 168 10.38 -12.47 -8.41
C SER A 168 10.80 -11.01 -8.54
N GLY A 169 11.93 -10.78 -9.23
CA GLY A 169 12.42 -9.45 -9.58
C GLY A 169 13.46 -8.89 -8.62
N TRP A 170 13.64 -9.49 -7.46
CA TRP A 170 14.62 -9.06 -6.46
C TRP A 170 16.04 -9.55 -6.79
N VAL A 171 17.04 -8.83 -6.33
CA VAL A 171 18.43 -9.32 -6.30
C VAL A 171 18.49 -10.56 -5.41
N GLU A 172 19.04 -11.65 -5.93
CA GLU A 172 19.16 -12.91 -5.18
C GLU A 172 20.21 -12.82 -4.06
N THR A 173 19.91 -13.44 -2.93
CA THR A 173 20.86 -13.62 -1.82
C THR A 173 20.69 -15.00 -1.19
N GLN A 174 21.79 -15.48 -0.54
CA GLN A 174 21.79 -16.70 0.25
C GLN A 174 22.03 -16.43 1.74
N ASP A 175 22.24 -15.17 2.11
CA ASP A 175 22.73 -14.80 3.44
C ASP A 175 21.62 -14.34 4.40
N TYR A 176 20.45 -13.98 3.89
CA TYR A 176 19.39 -13.33 4.69
C TYR A 176 18.02 -14.03 4.52
N PRO A 177 17.76 -15.15 5.24
CA PRO A 177 16.57 -16.00 5.02
C PRO A 177 15.22 -15.27 5.09
N GLY A 178 15.11 -14.18 5.84
CA GLY A 178 13.88 -13.39 5.97
C GLY A 178 13.74 -12.27 4.94
N SER A 179 14.73 -12.08 4.06
CA SER A 179 14.71 -10.99 3.09
C SER A 179 14.01 -11.36 1.78
N PRO A 180 13.51 -10.36 1.02
CA PRO A 180 12.86 -10.58 -0.29
C PRO A 180 13.75 -11.33 -1.30
N GLY A 181 15.07 -11.14 -1.27
CA GLY A 181 16.02 -11.77 -2.20
C GLY A 181 16.32 -13.24 -1.93
N TYR A 182 16.00 -13.73 -0.72
CA TYR A 182 16.27 -15.12 -0.34
C TYR A 182 15.10 -16.02 -0.73
N ASP A 183 15.36 -17.01 -1.61
CA ASP A 183 14.33 -17.93 -2.10
C ASP A 183 13.01 -17.22 -2.41
N GLN A 184 13.03 -16.39 -3.45
CA GLN A 184 11.92 -15.52 -3.82
C GLN A 184 10.60 -16.27 -4.05
N SER A 185 10.66 -17.57 -4.39
CA SER A 185 9.49 -18.42 -4.62
C SER A 185 8.58 -18.54 -3.38
N THR A 186 9.13 -18.29 -2.20
CA THR A 186 8.42 -18.34 -0.91
C THR A 186 7.93 -16.97 -0.41
N ASN A 187 8.10 -15.91 -1.21
CA ASN A 187 7.57 -14.58 -0.91
C ASN A 187 6.06 -14.51 -1.05
N ASN A 188 5.51 -13.33 -0.73
CA ASN A 188 4.13 -12.93 -1.00
C ASN A 188 3.06 -13.75 -0.26
N SER A 189 3.37 -14.27 0.91
CA SER A 189 2.39 -15.02 1.71
C SER A 189 1.21 -14.15 2.17
N SER A 190 1.38 -12.83 2.24
CA SER A 190 0.31 -11.89 2.57
C SER A 190 -0.59 -11.54 1.37
N GLY A 191 -0.10 -11.70 0.14
CA GLY A 191 -0.80 -11.27 -1.08
C GLY A 191 -0.56 -9.81 -1.48
N PHE A 192 0.23 -9.03 -0.72
CA PHE A 192 0.47 -7.60 -1.00
C PHE A 192 1.36 -7.34 -2.22
N ASN A 193 2.32 -8.22 -2.51
CA ASN A 193 3.03 -8.39 -3.77
C ASN A 193 3.88 -7.19 -4.25
N ILE A 194 4.63 -6.55 -3.37
CA ILE A 194 5.51 -5.42 -3.71
C ILE A 194 6.63 -5.89 -4.65
N TYR A 195 6.72 -5.27 -5.84
CA TYR A 195 7.79 -5.53 -6.80
C TYR A 195 8.92 -4.49 -6.66
N PRO A 196 10.21 -4.86 -6.85
CA PRO A 196 11.34 -3.95 -6.64
C PRO A 196 11.57 -3.00 -7.81
N PHE A 197 10.69 -2.01 -7.99
CA PHE A 197 10.79 -1.04 -9.07
C PHE A 197 11.90 0.01 -8.86
N GLY A 198 12.54 0.04 -7.69
CA GLY A 198 13.57 1.03 -7.37
C GLY A 198 12.98 2.38 -6.96
N THR A 199 13.72 3.42 -7.29
CA THR A 199 13.35 4.82 -7.01
C THR A 199 13.96 5.75 -8.07
N ILE A 200 13.52 6.98 -8.11
CA ILE A 200 14.16 8.06 -8.86
C ILE A 200 15.04 8.84 -7.89
N SER A 201 16.34 9.00 -8.22
CA SER A 201 17.26 9.81 -7.43
C SER A 201 16.93 11.30 -7.53
N VAL A 202 17.55 12.10 -6.67
CA VAL A 202 17.43 13.57 -6.74
C VAL A 202 17.89 14.14 -8.07
N ASP A 203 18.81 13.46 -8.77
CA ASP A 203 19.29 13.83 -10.11
C ASP A 203 18.37 13.34 -11.24
N GLY A 204 17.18 12.84 -10.90
CA GLY A 204 16.20 12.35 -11.88
C GLY A 204 16.52 10.99 -12.50
N VAL A 205 17.52 10.26 -12.01
CA VAL A 205 17.95 8.98 -12.57
C VAL A 205 17.21 7.83 -11.86
N PRO A 206 16.58 6.89 -12.60
CA PRO A 206 16.09 5.65 -12.01
C PRO A 206 17.24 4.81 -11.47
N ILE A 207 17.15 4.41 -10.19
CA ILE A 207 18.18 3.65 -9.46
C ILE A 207 17.55 2.52 -8.64
N ASN A 208 18.39 1.58 -8.22
CA ASN A 208 18.04 0.51 -7.29
C ASN A 208 16.89 -0.42 -7.76
N GLY A 209 16.61 -0.48 -9.04
CA GLY A 209 15.76 -1.53 -9.60
C GLY A 209 16.32 -2.91 -9.24
N ALA A 210 15.45 -3.87 -8.98
CA ALA A 210 15.73 -5.17 -8.37
C ALA A 210 16.19 -5.15 -6.90
N SER A 211 16.63 -3.99 -6.38
CA SER A 211 17.15 -3.90 -5.02
C SER A 211 16.14 -3.36 -4.02
N ASN A 212 15.35 -2.39 -4.42
CA ASN A 212 14.43 -1.70 -3.52
C ASN A 212 13.05 -1.52 -4.14
N SER A 213 12.06 -1.36 -3.27
CA SER A 213 10.82 -0.64 -3.55
C SER A 213 10.65 0.47 -2.52
N VAL A 214 10.27 1.67 -2.98
CA VAL A 214 10.05 2.83 -2.11
C VAL A 214 8.60 3.25 -2.22
N LEU A 215 7.90 3.25 -1.10
CA LEU A 215 6.47 3.53 -1.00
C LEU A 215 6.27 4.81 -0.18
N TRP A 216 5.52 5.76 -0.73
CA TRP A 216 5.24 7.01 -0.06
C TRP A 216 4.24 6.86 1.08
N SER A 217 4.40 7.71 2.08
CA SER A 217 3.37 8.03 3.07
C SER A 217 2.87 9.45 2.83
N SER A 218 1.65 9.77 3.20
CA SER A 218 1.14 11.15 3.19
C SER A 218 1.63 12.00 4.38
N THR A 219 2.44 11.42 5.27
CA THR A 219 2.98 12.12 6.44
C THR A 219 4.28 12.82 6.11
N GLU A 220 4.36 14.11 6.37
CA GLU A 220 5.58 14.90 6.32
C GLU A 220 6.43 14.62 7.58
N ALA A 221 7.73 14.44 7.40
CA ALA A 221 8.67 14.34 8.51
C ALA A 221 9.05 15.74 9.02
N ASP A 222 9.29 16.66 8.09
CA ASP A 222 9.54 18.08 8.30
C ASP A 222 9.26 18.87 7.01
N SER A 223 9.54 20.17 6.98
CA SER A 223 9.26 21.05 5.81
C SER A 223 9.99 20.66 4.52
N GLU A 224 10.96 19.76 4.56
CA GLU A 224 11.79 19.35 3.42
C GLU A 224 11.77 17.84 3.18
N ASN A 225 11.23 17.05 4.12
CA ASN A 225 11.30 15.60 4.10
C ASN A 225 9.92 14.95 4.32
N SER A 226 9.71 13.87 3.62
CA SER A 226 8.54 12.99 3.75
C SER A 226 8.92 11.65 4.37
N ILE A 227 7.96 11.04 5.06
CA ILE A 227 8.09 9.66 5.52
C ILE A 227 7.77 8.71 4.37
N ARG A 228 8.54 7.63 4.28
CA ARG A 228 8.37 6.57 3.27
C ARG A 228 8.70 5.21 3.85
N ARG A 229 8.18 4.16 3.25
CA ARG A 229 8.60 2.77 3.50
C ARG A 229 9.57 2.30 2.43
N ILE A 230 10.59 1.56 2.82
CA ILE A 230 11.57 0.99 1.90
C ILE A 230 11.63 -0.51 2.15
N LEU A 231 11.26 -1.28 1.13
CA LEU A 231 11.50 -2.71 1.11
C LEU A 231 12.80 -2.97 0.36
N HIS A 232 13.73 -3.68 0.99
CA HIS A 232 15.07 -3.90 0.46
C HIS A 232 15.36 -5.39 0.30
N TRP A 233 16.04 -5.79 -0.78
CA TRP A 233 16.32 -7.18 -1.14
C TRP A 233 17.03 -7.99 -0.04
N GLY A 234 17.82 -7.35 0.80
CA GLY A 234 18.68 -7.99 1.82
C GLY A 234 18.27 -7.67 3.26
N THR A 235 17.07 -7.12 3.53
CA THR A 235 16.58 -6.88 4.88
C THR A 235 15.33 -7.70 5.19
N GLN A 236 15.02 -7.89 6.48
CA GLN A 236 13.86 -8.67 6.95
C GLN A 236 12.65 -7.78 7.27
N SER A 237 12.85 -6.47 7.27
CA SER A 237 11.87 -5.41 7.58
C SER A 237 11.95 -4.29 6.56
#